data_31f440778913b1a21d4f1a31a11181af
#
_entry.id   31f440778913b1a21d4f1a31a11181af
#
_cell.length_a   1.000
_cell.length_b   1.000
_cell.length_c   1.000
_cell.angle_alpha   90.00
_cell.angle_beta   90.00
_cell.angle_gamma   90.00
#
_symmetry.space_group_name_H-M   'P 1'
#
loop_
_entity.id
_entity.type
_entity.pdbx_description
1 polymer ?
#
loop_
_entity_poly.entity_id
_entity_poly.type
_entity_poly.pdbx_seq_one_letter_code
_entity_poly.pdbx_strand_id
1 'polypeptide(L)'
;MYSGQLIQFMVINYGNKKIIKLIMAFIQPCFIRLNTLKIRKKLEELGYKQCPNGRGIWNIPINELNYIKTIEGGLYCGVNGRWENISIDCGTNENLFFALAALRDDVDDNQWFTDGKLWEKTNNDLPSRYMQLEGHKATTEELLEHFK
;
A
#
# COMPACT_ATOMS: atom_id res chain seq x y z
N MET A 1 13.95 3.29 13.96
CA MET A 1 12.54 2.93 13.91
C MET A 1 12.05 2.80 12.48
N TYR A 2 11.16 1.87 12.25
CA TYR A 2 10.60 1.71 10.94
C TYR A 2 9.68 2.85 10.59
N SER A 3 9.78 3.37 9.41
CA SER A 3 8.84 4.34 8.88
C SER A 3 7.64 3.64 8.22
N GLY A 4 7.06 2.69 8.88
CA GLY A 4 5.94 1.92 8.34
C GLY A 4 6.31 0.89 7.29
N GLN A 5 7.58 0.71 7.05
CA GLN A 5 8.06 -0.21 6.03
C GLN A 5 8.16 -1.62 6.58
N LEU A 6 7.49 -2.54 5.93
CA LEU A 6 7.49 -3.95 6.32
C LEU A 6 8.15 -4.77 5.24
N ILE A 7 9.18 -5.49 5.62
CA ILE A 7 9.90 -6.40 4.73
C ILE A 7 9.58 -7.80 5.19
N GLN A 8 9.06 -8.60 4.28
CA GLN A 8 8.71 -9.97 4.54
C GLN A 8 9.52 -10.91 3.69
N PHE A 9 9.80 -12.06 4.27
CA PHE A 9 10.54 -13.11 3.58
C PHE A 9 9.66 -14.34 3.45
N MET A 10 9.62 -14.89 2.25
CA MET A 10 9.02 -16.20 2.01
C MET A 10 10.13 -17.19 1.75
N VAL A 11 10.11 -18.31 2.47
CA VAL A 11 11.06 -19.39 2.24
C VAL A 11 10.41 -20.40 1.30
N ILE A 12 11.03 -20.61 0.16
CA ILE A 12 10.55 -21.56 -0.84
C ILE A 12 11.58 -22.66 -0.97
N ASN A 13 11.11 -23.89 -0.84
CA ASN A 13 11.97 -25.05 -1.05
C ASN A 13 11.83 -25.51 -2.50
N TYR A 14 12.94 -25.53 -3.21
CA TYR A 14 12.99 -25.94 -4.60
C TYR A 14 13.99 -27.09 -4.72
N GLY A 15 13.48 -28.29 -4.79
CA GLY A 15 14.33 -29.46 -4.71
C GLY A 15 15.09 -29.48 -3.37
N ASN A 16 16.40 -29.46 -3.42
CA ASN A 16 17.25 -29.40 -2.22
C ASN A 16 17.74 -28.00 -1.89
N LYS A 17 17.18 -26.99 -2.58
CA LYS A 17 17.58 -25.60 -2.37
C LYS A 17 16.52 -24.84 -1.63
N LYS A 18 16.96 -24.06 -0.66
CA LYS A 18 16.12 -23.15 0.08
C LYS A 18 16.26 -21.77 -0.52
N ILE A 19 15.19 -21.24 -1.06
CA ILE A 19 15.19 -19.91 -1.66
C ILE A 19 14.42 -18.99 -0.73
N ILE A 20 15.08 -17.91 -0.30
CA ILE A 20 14.44 -16.85 0.46
C ILE A 20 14.08 -15.77 -0.54
N LYS A 21 12.78 -15.57 -0.72
CA LYS A 21 12.27 -14.51 -1.57
C LYS A 21 11.84 -13.35 -0.71
N LEU A 22 12.41 -12.18 -0.97
CA LEU A 22 11.94 -10.94 -0.35
C LEU A 22 10.61 -10.57 -0.98
N ILE A 23 9.56 -10.51 -0.17
CA ILE A 23 8.25 -10.07 -0.60
C ILE A 23 8.10 -8.62 -0.19
N MET A 24 8.16 -7.73 -1.18
CA MET A 24 7.89 -6.33 -0.97
C MET A 24 6.39 -6.13 -1.09
N ALA A 25 5.78 -5.75 0.02
CA ALA A 25 4.35 -5.50 0.09
C ALA A 25 4.07 -4.01 0.02
N PHE A 26 2.80 -3.65 0.02
CA PHE A 26 2.42 -2.28 0.30
C PHE A 26 2.95 -1.89 1.68
N ILE A 27 3.40 -0.66 1.82
CA ILE A 27 4.16 -0.27 3.01
C ILE A 27 3.38 0.56 4.02
N GLN A 28 2.20 1.06 3.65
CA GLN A 28 1.45 1.95 4.53
C GLN A 28 0.01 1.49 4.73
N PRO A 29 -0.32 0.95 5.91
CA PRO A 29 -1.72 0.69 6.26
C PRO A 29 -2.49 1.99 6.33
N CYS A 30 -3.72 2.00 5.84
CA CYS A 30 -4.55 3.19 5.87
C CYS A 30 -6.04 2.83 5.94
N PHE A 31 -6.84 3.79 6.36
CA PHE A 31 -8.25 3.61 6.58
C PHE A 31 -9.02 4.79 6.00
N ILE A 32 -10.14 4.50 5.35
CA ILE A 32 -11.04 5.53 4.87
C ILE A 32 -12.43 5.27 5.44
N ARG A 33 -13.13 6.33 5.83
CA ARG A 33 -14.46 6.24 6.43
C ARG A 33 -15.55 6.22 5.37
N LEU A 34 -15.29 5.50 4.30
CA LEU A 34 -16.22 5.25 3.20
C LEU A 34 -16.08 3.79 2.79
N ASN A 35 -17.20 3.19 2.41
CA ASN A 35 -17.20 1.81 1.93
C ASN A 35 -18.07 1.74 0.68
N THR A 36 -17.50 2.01 -0.47
CA THR A 36 -18.20 1.96 -1.74
C THR A 36 -17.59 0.91 -2.64
N LEU A 37 -18.39 0.41 -3.57
CA LEU A 37 -17.89 -0.55 -4.57
C LEU A 37 -16.78 0.07 -5.41
N LYS A 38 -16.88 1.35 -5.73
CA LYS A 38 -15.86 2.06 -6.49
C LYS A 38 -14.50 2.04 -5.79
N ILE A 39 -14.49 2.33 -4.50
CA ILE A 39 -13.24 2.33 -3.72
C ILE A 39 -12.67 0.93 -3.66
N ARG A 40 -13.50 -0.07 -3.38
CA ARG A 40 -13.04 -1.46 -3.31
C ARG A 40 -12.45 -1.94 -4.63
N LYS A 41 -13.07 -1.59 -5.76
CA LYS A 41 -12.55 -1.95 -7.07
C LYS A 41 -11.18 -1.32 -7.34
N LYS A 42 -11.01 -0.06 -7.00
CA LYS A 42 -9.72 0.61 -7.16
C LYS A 42 -8.64 -0.05 -6.32
N LEU A 43 -8.96 -0.45 -5.11
CA LEU A 43 -8.01 -1.15 -4.26
C LEU A 43 -7.61 -2.50 -4.84
N GLU A 44 -8.58 -3.23 -5.40
CA GLU A 44 -8.30 -4.50 -6.05
C GLU A 44 -7.40 -4.30 -7.29
N GLU A 45 -7.61 -3.24 -8.04
CA GLU A 45 -6.75 -2.90 -9.17
C GLU A 45 -5.32 -2.60 -8.74
N LEU A 46 -5.13 -2.04 -7.54
CA LEU A 46 -3.80 -1.83 -6.97
C LEU A 46 -3.13 -3.13 -6.54
N GLY A 47 -3.89 -4.17 -6.28
CA GLY A 47 -3.34 -5.46 -5.87
C GLY A 47 -3.80 -5.96 -4.51
N TYR A 48 -4.70 -5.25 -3.85
CA TYR A 48 -5.28 -5.73 -2.58
C TYR A 48 -6.33 -6.80 -2.84
N LYS A 49 -6.53 -7.66 -1.85
CA LYS A 49 -7.56 -8.70 -1.90
C LYS A 49 -8.55 -8.52 -0.77
N GLN A 50 -9.80 -8.88 -1.03
CA GLN A 50 -10.84 -8.85 0.00
C GLN A 50 -10.52 -9.87 1.09
N CYS A 51 -10.57 -9.41 2.34
CA CYS A 51 -10.42 -10.32 3.47
C CYS A 51 -11.68 -11.17 3.58
N PRO A 52 -11.57 -12.50 3.68
CA PRO A 52 -12.74 -13.35 3.83
C PRO A 52 -13.51 -13.01 5.11
N ASN A 53 -14.84 -13.02 5.03
CA ASN A 53 -15.69 -12.73 6.16
C ASN A 53 -15.47 -13.71 7.31
N GLY A 54 -15.44 -13.18 8.53
CA GLY A 54 -15.35 -13.99 9.74
C GLY A 54 -14.00 -14.59 10.04
N ARG A 55 -12.99 -14.28 9.22
CA ARG A 55 -11.63 -14.76 9.47
C ARG A 55 -10.80 -13.71 10.20
N GLY A 56 -10.04 -14.16 11.17
CA GLY A 56 -9.02 -13.34 11.79
C GLY A 56 -7.84 -13.14 10.85
N ILE A 57 -7.02 -12.17 11.17
CA ILE A 57 -5.87 -11.78 10.37
C ILE A 57 -4.90 -12.95 10.15
N TRP A 58 -4.70 -13.73 11.19
CA TRP A 58 -3.79 -14.88 11.16
C TRP A 58 -4.26 -16.04 10.30
N ASN A 59 -5.52 -15.99 9.83
CA ASN A 59 -6.06 -17.00 8.92
C ASN A 59 -5.90 -16.61 7.46
N ILE A 60 -5.27 -15.48 7.17
CA ILE A 60 -5.06 -15.03 5.80
C ILE A 60 -3.87 -15.80 5.23
N PRO A 61 -4.03 -16.46 4.07
CA PRO A 61 -2.92 -17.14 3.43
C PRO A 61 -1.75 -16.19 3.17
N ILE A 62 -0.55 -16.73 3.20
CA ILE A 62 0.66 -15.91 3.06
C ILE A 62 0.72 -15.11 1.75
N ASN A 63 0.07 -15.61 0.69
CA ASN A 63 -0.01 -14.91 -0.58
C ASN A 63 -1.10 -13.83 -0.62
N GLU A 64 -1.82 -13.63 0.47
CA GLU A 64 -2.87 -12.63 0.59
C GLU A 64 -2.57 -11.67 1.74
N LEU A 65 -1.31 -11.26 1.85
CA LEU A 65 -0.85 -10.39 2.93
C LEU A 65 -1.32 -8.94 2.79
N ASN A 66 -1.69 -8.54 1.58
CA ASN A 66 -2.23 -7.22 1.29
C ASN A 66 -3.73 -7.36 1.10
N TYR A 67 -4.50 -6.88 2.04
CA TYR A 67 -5.93 -7.16 2.08
C TYR A 67 -6.76 -5.92 2.39
N ILE A 68 -8.02 -6.01 2.00
CA ILE A 68 -9.04 -5.01 2.31
C ILE A 68 -9.95 -5.60 3.37
N LYS A 69 -10.26 -4.83 4.39
CA LYS A 69 -11.15 -5.26 5.46
C LYS A 69 -12.14 -4.15 5.79
N THR A 70 -13.40 -4.51 5.96
CA THR A 70 -14.42 -3.57 6.41
C THR A 70 -14.32 -3.41 7.92
N ILE A 71 -14.13 -2.20 8.39
CA ILE A 71 -14.03 -1.87 9.81
C ILE A 71 -14.86 -0.62 10.07
N GLU A 72 -15.77 -0.70 11.02
CA GLU A 72 -16.55 0.46 11.48
C GLU A 72 -17.18 1.28 10.35
N GLY A 73 -17.71 0.59 9.34
CA GLY A 73 -18.37 1.25 8.22
C GLY A 73 -17.43 1.79 7.16
N GLY A 74 -16.13 1.67 7.36
CA GLY A 74 -15.14 2.11 6.39
C GLY A 74 -14.34 0.95 5.83
N LEU A 75 -13.29 1.27 5.08
CA LEU A 75 -12.39 0.29 4.49
C LEU A 75 -10.97 0.50 5.00
N TYR A 76 -10.40 -0.56 5.49
CA TYR A 76 -9.02 -0.62 5.92
C TYR A 76 -8.20 -1.39 4.90
N CYS A 77 -7.06 -0.82 4.51
CA CYS A 77 -6.07 -1.51 3.70
C CYS A 77 -4.94 -1.96 4.61
N GLY A 78 -4.85 -3.26 4.82
CA GLY A 78 -3.83 -3.82 5.67
C GLY A 78 -2.66 -4.35 4.88
N VAL A 79 -1.51 -4.26 5.51
CA VAL A 79 -0.30 -4.91 5.03
C VAL A 79 0.14 -5.86 6.12
N ASN A 80 0.47 -7.08 5.76
CA ASN A 80 0.90 -8.07 6.74
C ASN A 80 -0.10 -8.31 7.89
N GLY A 81 -1.34 -7.93 7.71
CA GLY A 81 -2.46 -8.44 8.46
C GLY A 81 -2.68 -8.00 9.90
N ARG A 82 -2.01 -7.01 10.45
CA ARG A 82 -2.20 -6.75 11.89
C ARG A 82 -1.90 -5.33 12.36
N TRP A 83 -2.16 -4.36 11.51
CA TRP A 83 -1.63 -3.03 11.81
C TRP A 83 -2.69 -1.95 11.85
N GLU A 84 -3.91 -2.30 12.29
CA GLU A 84 -4.98 -1.33 12.41
C GLU A 84 -4.60 -0.17 13.32
N ASN A 85 -3.82 -0.46 14.37
CA ASN A 85 -3.42 0.56 15.33
C ASN A 85 -2.37 1.53 14.81
N ILE A 86 -1.71 1.22 13.70
CA ILE A 86 -0.73 2.12 13.08
C ILE A 86 -1.19 2.62 11.73
N SER A 87 -2.42 2.31 11.34
CA SER A 87 -2.96 2.79 10.09
C SER A 87 -3.25 4.29 10.16
N ILE A 88 -3.18 4.92 9.01
CA ILE A 88 -3.51 6.33 8.89
C ILE A 88 -4.99 6.47 8.56
N ASP A 89 -5.70 7.23 9.38
CA ASP A 89 -7.11 7.52 9.16
C ASP A 89 -7.22 8.68 8.17
N CYS A 90 -7.69 8.38 6.97
CA CYS A 90 -7.82 9.37 5.91
C CYS A 90 -9.18 10.10 5.94
N GLY A 91 -10.02 9.81 6.94
CA GLY A 91 -11.36 10.38 6.98
C GLY A 91 -12.14 10.01 5.73
N THR A 92 -12.63 11.00 5.00
CA THR A 92 -13.32 10.79 3.72
C THR A 92 -12.48 11.26 2.53
N ASN A 93 -11.20 11.48 2.72
CA ASN A 93 -10.31 12.00 1.69
C ASN A 93 -9.81 10.87 0.79
N GLU A 94 -10.48 10.65 -0.33
CA GLU A 94 -10.15 9.58 -1.25
C GLU A 94 -8.76 9.75 -1.88
N ASN A 95 -8.39 10.98 -2.21
CA ASN A 95 -7.09 11.24 -2.85
C ASN A 95 -5.94 10.85 -1.94
N LEU A 96 -6.02 11.24 -0.68
CA LEU A 96 -5.01 10.84 0.31
C LEU A 96 -5.02 9.32 0.51
N PHE A 97 -6.21 8.74 0.65
CA PHE A 97 -6.34 7.32 0.89
C PHE A 97 -5.69 6.50 -0.22
N PHE A 98 -6.00 6.80 -1.49
CA PHE A 98 -5.42 6.06 -2.60
C PHE A 98 -3.93 6.30 -2.76
N ALA A 99 -3.45 7.51 -2.47
CA ALA A 99 -2.02 7.79 -2.52
C ALA A 99 -1.25 6.94 -1.50
N LEU A 100 -1.77 6.84 -0.29
CA LEU A 100 -1.16 6.01 0.76
C LEU A 100 -1.33 4.52 0.47
N ALA A 101 -2.50 4.11 0.03
CA ALA A 101 -2.76 2.70 -0.27
C ALA A 101 -1.88 2.17 -1.40
N ALA A 102 -1.50 3.04 -2.33
CA ALA A 102 -0.67 2.64 -3.48
C ALA A 102 0.82 2.57 -3.15
N LEU A 103 1.26 3.07 -2.00
CA LEU A 103 2.69 3.12 -1.67
C LEU A 103 3.33 1.74 -1.64
N ARG A 104 4.38 1.57 -2.44
CA ARG A 104 5.18 0.34 -2.53
C ARG A 104 6.64 0.69 -2.75
N ASP A 105 7.52 -0.15 -2.25
CA ASP A 105 8.96 0.02 -2.45
C ASP A 105 9.47 -0.64 -3.73
N ASP A 106 8.71 -1.60 -4.25
CA ASP A 106 9.19 -2.51 -5.28
C ASP A 106 8.81 -2.10 -6.71
N VAL A 107 7.97 -1.09 -6.86
CA VAL A 107 7.52 -0.63 -8.18
C VAL A 107 7.51 0.89 -8.23
N ASP A 108 7.57 1.43 -9.45
CA ASP A 108 7.41 2.85 -9.68
C ASP A 108 6.03 3.20 -10.23
N ASP A 109 5.23 2.19 -10.54
CA ASP A 109 3.89 2.36 -11.08
C ASP A 109 2.90 2.79 -9.99
N ASN A 110 1.96 3.66 -10.35
CA ASN A 110 0.95 4.20 -9.43
C ASN A 110 1.55 4.92 -8.21
N GLN A 111 2.73 5.47 -8.36
CA GLN A 111 3.41 6.16 -7.28
C GLN A 111 3.45 7.66 -7.53
N TRP A 112 3.47 8.42 -6.46
CA TRP A 112 3.69 9.86 -6.54
C TRP A 112 5.16 10.16 -6.38
N PHE A 113 5.67 11.05 -7.23
CA PHE A 113 7.04 11.54 -7.17
C PHE A 113 7.02 13.05 -7.00
N THR A 114 8.02 13.57 -6.32
CA THR A 114 8.13 15.01 -6.08
C THR A 114 9.59 15.43 -5.97
N ASP A 115 9.87 16.66 -6.33
CA ASP A 115 11.16 17.31 -6.07
C ASP A 115 11.05 18.31 -4.91
N GLY A 116 9.90 18.31 -4.22
CA GLY A 116 9.60 19.26 -3.16
C GLY A 116 8.66 20.38 -3.59
N LYS A 117 8.51 20.58 -4.88
CA LYS A 117 7.63 21.62 -5.45
C LYS A 117 6.65 21.04 -6.45
N LEU A 118 7.17 20.29 -7.41
CA LEU A 118 6.35 19.64 -8.44
C LEU A 118 5.95 18.25 -7.98
N TRP A 119 4.80 17.81 -8.45
CA TRP A 119 4.27 16.49 -8.14
C TRP A 119 3.87 15.78 -9.42
N GLU A 120 4.24 14.52 -9.53
CA GLU A 120 3.95 13.71 -10.70
C GLU A 120 3.52 12.32 -10.28
N LYS A 121 2.40 11.84 -10.80
CA LYS A 121 1.95 10.48 -10.56
C LYS A 121 2.28 9.62 -11.76
N THR A 122 2.91 8.49 -11.52
CA THR A 122 3.20 7.52 -12.57
C THR A 122 1.96 6.70 -12.89
N ASN A 123 1.88 6.23 -14.12
CA ASN A 123 0.74 5.45 -14.60
C ASN A 123 1.22 4.45 -15.64
N ASN A 124 1.59 3.27 -15.19
CA ASN A 124 2.12 2.16 -15.99
C ASN A 124 3.47 2.46 -16.66
N ASP A 125 4.20 3.45 -16.18
CA ASP A 125 5.51 3.81 -16.73
C ASP A 125 6.42 4.38 -15.64
N LEU A 126 7.62 4.75 -16.06
CA LEU A 126 8.55 5.43 -15.18
C LEU A 126 8.17 6.90 -15.06
N PRO A 127 8.62 7.57 -13.98
CA PRO A 127 8.44 9.01 -13.91
C PRO A 127 9.21 9.71 -15.04
N SER A 128 8.88 10.97 -15.30
CA SER A 128 9.57 11.77 -16.31
C SER A 128 11.06 11.84 -16.03
N ARG A 129 11.82 12.12 -17.07
CA ARG A 129 13.28 12.21 -16.93
C ARG A 129 13.69 13.24 -15.87
N TYR A 130 13.00 14.37 -15.84
CA TYR A 130 13.26 15.38 -14.80
C TYR A 130 13.10 14.78 -13.40
N MET A 131 12.00 14.08 -13.18
CA MET A 131 11.70 13.52 -11.87
C MET A 131 12.62 12.36 -11.51
N GLN A 132 13.12 11.63 -12.51
CA GLN A 132 14.12 10.59 -12.27
C GLN A 132 15.44 11.17 -11.77
N LEU A 133 15.79 12.37 -12.23
CA LEU A 133 17.06 13.03 -11.88
C LEU A 133 16.93 13.90 -10.64
N GLU A 134 15.85 14.64 -10.50
CA GLU A 134 15.72 15.69 -9.48
C GLU A 134 14.68 15.35 -8.42
N GLY A 135 13.84 14.35 -8.63
CA GLY A 135 12.79 13.99 -7.71
C GLY A 135 13.08 12.72 -6.95
N HIS A 136 12.12 12.35 -6.14
CA HIS A 136 12.14 11.09 -5.41
C HIS A 136 10.70 10.61 -5.24
N LYS A 137 10.54 9.33 -4.93
CA LYS A 137 9.22 8.79 -4.60
C LYS A 137 8.75 9.43 -3.30
N ALA A 138 7.54 9.99 -3.30
CA ALA A 138 7.00 10.68 -2.15
C ALA A 138 6.91 9.76 -0.93
N THR A 139 7.29 10.30 0.22
CA THR A 139 7.16 9.60 1.50
C THR A 139 5.73 9.70 2.03
N THR A 140 5.41 8.89 3.03
CA THR A 140 4.12 8.98 3.71
C THR A 140 3.89 10.40 4.23
N GLU A 141 4.89 11.00 4.84
CA GLU A 141 4.80 12.34 5.42
C GLU A 141 4.53 13.40 4.33
N GLU A 142 5.19 13.27 3.20
CA GLU A 142 4.98 14.19 2.08
C GLU A 142 3.56 14.05 1.53
N LEU A 143 3.05 12.83 1.40
CA LEU A 143 1.70 12.60 0.92
C LEU A 143 0.66 13.18 1.89
N LEU A 144 0.88 12.99 3.19
CA LEU A 144 -0.01 13.56 4.21
C LEU A 144 -0.08 15.07 4.10
N GLU A 145 1.04 15.72 3.89
CA GLU A 145 1.08 17.17 3.77
C GLU A 145 0.45 17.65 2.47
N HIS A 146 0.71 16.93 1.39
CA HIS A 146 0.23 17.33 0.06
C HIS A 146 -1.28 17.17 -0.11
N PHE A 147 -1.84 16.11 0.43
CA PHE A 147 -3.25 15.76 0.23
C PHE A 147 -4.18 16.11 1.39
N LYS A 148 -3.68 16.75 2.40
CA LYS A 148 -4.54 17.10 3.53
C LYS A 148 -5.56 18.18 3.19
#